data_8bf5e88c55a7b96d95c2996451769564
#
_entry.id   8bf5e88c55a7b96d95c2996451769564
#
_cell.length_a   1.000
_cell.length_b   1.000
_cell.length_c   1.000
_cell.angle_alpha   90.00
_cell.angle_beta   90.00
_cell.angle_gamma   90.00
#
_symmetry.space_group_name_H-M   'P 1'
#
loop_
_entity.id
_entity.type
_entity.pdbx_description
1 polymer ?
#
loop_
_entity_poly.entity_id
_entity_poly.type
_entity_poly.pdbx_seq_one_letter_code
_entity_poly.pdbx_strand_id
1 'polypeptide(L)'
;MCIRDRTLARILAKKENKILAIDGDPNPNLALTLGISREKANNINFIPHTVMKLEEDDYGEKVLKMSLSENDLFEKYGTKGPDNIDLIVMGHPADGTAGSGWMCASHRAVRGLIVELTGYCKHTITDMEAGLEHLKRGTAKNVDMMIIVVEPYYRSLEAGMRTFKLAKELNIKHLYVASNKFTNEADENAIKEVCEKYTMPIISNIPYDSNLIEAERNQKAPYDYNIEAPSIKAINKIADWISTH
;
A
#
# COMPACT_ATOMS: atom_id res chain seq x y z
N MET A 1 7.62 0.88 -7.71
CA MET A 1 7.95 1.27 -6.32
C MET A 1 7.37 2.63 -6.05
N CYS A 2 6.43 2.72 -5.13
CA CYS A 2 5.57 3.90 -5.00
C CYS A 2 5.93 4.73 -3.75
N ILE A 3 6.69 5.81 -3.92
CA ILE A 3 7.02 6.77 -2.84
C ILE A 3 5.74 7.42 -2.25
N ARG A 4 4.60 7.24 -2.89
CA ARG A 4 3.34 7.94 -2.59
C ARG A 4 2.55 7.33 -1.45
N ASP A 5 2.48 6.01 -1.37
CA ASP A 5 1.73 5.29 -0.33
C ASP A 5 2.29 5.64 1.04
N ARG A 6 3.57 5.86 1.11
CA ARG A 6 4.39 6.20 2.25
C ARG A 6 4.18 7.64 2.71
N THR A 7 4.17 8.55 1.75
CA THR A 7 3.84 9.97 2.01
C THR A 7 2.37 10.09 2.43
N LEU A 8 1.47 9.35 1.80
CA LEU A 8 0.07 9.31 2.16
C LEU A 8 -0.12 8.82 3.61
N ALA A 9 0.57 7.74 4.01
CA ALA A 9 0.54 7.24 5.38
C ALA A 9 0.98 8.29 6.40
N ARG A 10 2.09 9.02 6.12
CA ARG A 10 2.59 10.09 6.99
C ARG A 10 1.59 11.24 7.13
N ILE A 11 0.97 11.66 6.03
CA ILE A 11 -0.02 12.74 6.04
C ILE A 11 -1.27 12.30 6.80
N LEU A 12 -1.79 11.10 6.55
CA LEU A 12 -2.95 10.58 7.26
C LEU A 12 -2.67 10.39 8.76
N ALA A 13 -1.49 9.89 9.13
CA ALA A 13 -1.11 9.73 10.52
C ALA A 13 -1.15 11.04 11.30
N LYS A 14 -0.72 12.13 10.67
CA LYS A 14 -0.81 13.47 11.28
C LYS A 14 -2.25 13.99 11.42
N LYS A 15 -3.15 13.60 10.52
CA LYS A 15 -4.56 14.00 10.57
C LYS A 15 -5.38 13.16 11.56
N GLU A 16 -5.12 11.87 11.61
CA GLU A 16 -5.96 10.89 12.31
C GLU A 16 -5.34 10.34 13.61
N ASN A 17 -4.17 10.86 13.99
CA ASN A 17 -3.39 10.50 15.18
C ASN A 17 -2.89 9.04 15.25
N LYS A 18 -3.33 8.14 14.40
CA LYS A 18 -2.84 6.74 14.33
C LYS A 18 -3.17 6.11 12.99
N ILE A 19 -2.20 5.45 12.40
CA ILE A 19 -2.33 4.68 11.14
C ILE A 19 -1.64 3.34 11.29
N LEU A 20 -2.24 2.30 10.72
CA LEU A 20 -1.58 1.03 10.47
C LEU A 20 -1.06 1.01 9.04
N ALA A 21 0.21 0.70 8.88
CA ALA A 21 0.85 0.42 7.60
C ALA A 21 1.22 -1.06 7.51
N ILE A 22 0.83 -1.72 6.44
CA ILE A 22 1.15 -3.12 6.16
C ILE A 22 2.03 -3.14 4.91
N ASP A 23 3.27 -3.58 5.05
CA ASP A 23 4.16 -3.85 3.91
C ASP A 23 3.99 -5.31 3.49
N GLY A 24 3.26 -5.51 2.41
CA GLY A 24 2.99 -6.82 1.82
C GLY A 24 3.83 -7.11 0.57
N ASP A 25 4.78 -6.24 0.23
CA ASP A 25 5.69 -6.43 -0.90
C ASP A 25 6.75 -7.49 -0.56
N PRO A 26 7.02 -8.47 -1.42
CA PRO A 26 8.12 -9.41 -1.24
C PRO A 26 9.50 -8.76 -1.12
N ASN A 27 9.66 -7.54 -1.60
CA ASN A 27 10.84 -6.71 -1.43
C ASN A 27 10.49 -5.48 -0.57
N PRO A 28 10.34 -5.67 0.75
CA PRO A 28 9.80 -4.66 1.64
C PRO A 28 10.75 -3.46 1.75
N ASN A 29 10.19 -2.28 1.63
CA ASN A 29 10.96 -1.05 1.72
C ASN A 29 10.15 0.12 2.31
N LEU A 30 8.94 -0.17 2.80
CA LEU A 30 8.04 0.82 3.37
C LEU A 30 8.65 1.51 4.60
N ALA A 31 9.39 0.78 5.44
CA ALA A 31 10.00 1.29 6.66
C ALA A 31 10.90 2.52 6.42
N LEU A 32 11.88 2.40 5.52
CA LEU A 32 12.84 3.49 5.26
C LEU A 32 12.17 4.75 4.73
N THR A 33 11.17 4.58 3.96
CA THR A 33 10.48 5.69 3.29
C THR A 33 9.37 6.31 4.11
N LEU A 34 8.89 5.63 5.14
CA LEU A 34 8.12 6.23 6.22
C LEU A 34 9.00 7.12 7.13
N GLY A 35 10.32 7.01 7.03
CA GLY A 35 11.26 7.74 7.89
C GLY A 35 11.72 6.95 9.11
N ILE A 36 11.52 5.64 9.13
CA ILE A 36 12.13 4.75 10.13
C ILE A 36 13.63 4.65 9.83
N SER A 37 14.47 4.83 10.84
CA SER A 37 15.92 4.78 10.65
C SER A 37 16.37 3.44 10.08
N ARG A 38 17.47 3.45 9.30
CA ARG A 38 18.04 2.22 8.70
C ARG A 38 18.36 1.17 9.78
N GLU A 39 18.87 1.61 10.92
CA GLU A 39 19.15 0.72 12.05
C GLU A 39 17.89 -0.02 12.52
N LYS A 40 16.80 0.71 12.74
CA LYS A 40 15.52 0.08 13.11
C LYS A 40 14.95 -0.77 11.98
N ALA A 41 15.04 -0.30 10.74
CA ALA A 41 14.53 -1.05 9.58
C ALA A 41 15.25 -2.39 9.38
N ASN A 42 16.55 -2.45 9.63
CA ASN A 42 17.33 -3.69 9.56
C ASN A 42 17.00 -4.69 10.68
N ASN A 43 16.38 -4.23 11.76
CA ASN A 43 16.00 -5.04 12.93
C ASN A 43 14.49 -5.34 12.98
N ILE A 44 13.76 -5.11 11.90
CA ILE A 44 12.32 -5.41 11.84
C ILE A 44 12.11 -6.92 11.89
N ASN A 45 11.24 -7.35 12.77
CA ASN A 45 10.75 -8.71 12.82
C ASN A 45 9.66 -8.89 11.76
N PHE A 46 9.91 -9.72 10.76
CA PHE A 46 8.95 -10.01 9.71
C PHE A 46 7.86 -10.96 10.17
N ILE A 47 6.60 -10.69 9.81
CA ILE A 47 5.48 -11.59 10.09
C ILE A 47 5.59 -12.82 9.18
N PRO A 48 5.68 -14.04 9.73
CA PRO A 48 5.64 -15.25 8.91
C PRO A 48 4.21 -15.50 8.42
N HIS A 49 4.07 -16.06 7.22
CA HIS A 49 2.74 -16.40 6.68
C HIS A 49 1.97 -17.40 7.57
N THR A 50 2.66 -18.13 8.43
CA THR A 50 2.09 -19.10 9.39
C THR A 50 1.33 -18.44 10.55
N VAL A 51 1.43 -17.09 10.71
CA VAL A 51 0.61 -16.35 11.67
C VAL A 51 -0.88 -16.47 11.35
N MET A 52 -1.20 -16.67 10.07
CA MET A 52 -2.57 -16.92 9.62
C MET A 52 -2.79 -18.42 9.43
N LYS A 53 -3.80 -18.97 10.10
CA LYS A 53 -4.21 -20.37 10.00
C LYS A 53 -5.58 -20.48 9.36
N LEU A 54 -5.79 -21.59 8.65
CA LEU A 54 -7.13 -21.97 8.19
C LEU A 54 -7.81 -22.72 9.34
N GLU A 55 -8.92 -22.18 9.80
CA GLU A 55 -9.80 -22.78 10.80
C GLU A 55 -11.20 -22.94 10.20
N GLU A 56 -11.99 -23.84 10.75
CA GLU A 56 -13.41 -23.96 10.42
C GLU A 56 -14.20 -23.01 11.33
N ASP A 57 -15.09 -22.21 10.75
CA ASP A 57 -16.02 -21.39 11.52
C ASP A 57 -17.20 -22.22 12.03
N ASP A 58 -18.13 -21.57 12.74
CA ASP A 58 -19.31 -22.23 13.33
C ASP A 58 -20.26 -22.83 12.28
N TYR A 59 -20.07 -22.50 11.01
CA TYR A 59 -20.85 -23.00 9.87
C TYR A 59 -20.09 -24.06 9.06
N GLY A 60 -18.86 -24.44 9.47
CA GLY A 60 -17.99 -25.39 8.78
C GLY A 60 -17.26 -24.81 7.57
N GLU A 61 -17.26 -23.49 7.39
CA GLU A 61 -16.50 -22.83 6.34
C GLU A 61 -15.04 -22.57 6.77
N LYS A 62 -14.11 -22.77 5.82
CA LYS A 62 -12.69 -22.50 6.06
C LYS A 62 -12.40 -21.02 6.01
N VAL A 63 -12.11 -20.42 7.15
CA VAL A 63 -11.75 -19.02 7.31
C VAL A 63 -10.30 -18.88 7.74
N LEU A 64 -9.68 -17.75 7.37
CA LEU A 64 -8.34 -17.40 7.85
C LEU A 64 -8.48 -16.69 9.19
N LYS A 65 -7.87 -17.24 10.23
CA LYS A 65 -7.79 -16.62 11.55
C LYS A 65 -6.36 -16.37 11.96
N MET A 66 -6.14 -15.30 12.68
CA MET A 66 -4.85 -14.96 13.26
C MET A 66 -4.58 -15.85 14.48
N SER A 67 -3.39 -16.47 14.52
CA SER A 67 -3.01 -17.37 15.61
C SER A 67 -2.44 -16.65 16.84
N LEU A 68 -2.34 -15.34 16.80
CA LEU A 68 -1.88 -14.46 17.88
C LEU A 68 -2.99 -13.48 18.24
N SER A 69 -3.00 -12.98 19.46
CA SER A 69 -3.80 -11.80 19.78
C SER A 69 -3.24 -10.58 19.07
N GLU A 70 -4.05 -9.54 18.90
CA GLU A 70 -3.61 -8.26 18.34
C GLU A 70 -2.40 -7.69 19.10
N ASN A 71 -2.46 -7.71 20.45
CA ASN A 71 -1.37 -7.23 21.30
C ASN A 71 -0.08 -8.03 21.09
N ASP A 72 -0.15 -9.35 21.09
CA ASP A 72 1.03 -10.21 20.87
C ASP A 72 1.63 -10.03 19.47
N LEU A 73 0.75 -9.79 18.45
CA LEU A 73 1.20 -9.51 17.09
C LEU A 73 2.06 -8.24 17.07
N PHE A 74 1.54 -7.14 17.63
CA PHE A 74 2.26 -5.86 17.62
C PHE A 74 3.45 -5.84 18.56
N GLU A 75 3.43 -6.54 19.69
CA GLU A 75 4.58 -6.69 20.57
C GLU A 75 5.73 -7.41 19.85
N LYS A 76 5.42 -8.46 19.10
CA LYS A 76 6.42 -9.32 18.46
C LYS A 76 6.89 -8.80 17.10
N TYR A 77 6.00 -8.24 16.30
CA TYR A 77 6.25 -7.91 14.89
C TYR A 77 6.00 -6.45 14.56
N GLY A 78 5.40 -5.68 15.46
CA GLY A 78 5.11 -4.27 15.26
C GLY A 78 6.35 -3.41 15.32
N THR A 79 6.44 -2.43 14.46
CA THR A 79 7.49 -1.41 14.46
C THR A 79 6.84 -0.04 14.53
N LYS A 80 7.22 0.77 15.53
CA LYS A 80 6.75 2.16 15.64
C LYS A 80 7.51 3.05 14.68
N GLY A 81 6.77 3.64 13.76
CA GLY A 81 7.22 4.69 12.86
C GLY A 81 6.96 6.10 13.41
N PRO A 82 7.35 7.13 12.65
CA PRO A 82 7.03 8.53 13.00
C PRO A 82 5.53 8.80 12.90
N ASP A 83 5.09 9.90 13.49
CA ASP A 83 3.70 10.37 13.47
C ASP A 83 2.66 9.33 13.96
N ASN A 84 3.07 8.46 14.90
CA ASN A 84 2.23 7.40 15.46
C ASN A 84 1.76 6.35 14.42
N ILE A 85 2.61 6.02 13.45
CA ILE A 85 2.39 4.92 12.52
C ILE A 85 2.82 3.62 13.16
N ASP A 86 1.94 2.63 13.17
CA ASP A 86 2.28 1.25 13.43
C ASP A 86 2.56 0.56 12.10
N LEU A 87 3.77 0.01 11.96
CA LEU A 87 4.18 -0.73 10.78
C LEU A 87 4.30 -2.22 11.10
N ILE A 88 3.72 -3.05 10.26
CA ILE A 88 3.98 -4.48 10.19
C ILE A 88 4.48 -4.84 8.79
N VAL A 89 5.46 -5.74 8.74
CA VAL A 89 6.10 -6.14 7.48
C VAL A 89 5.97 -7.64 7.30
N MET A 90 5.44 -8.06 6.17
CA MET A 90 5.37 -9.48 5.82
C MET A 90 6.76 -10.03 5.54
N GLY A 91 7.00 -11.25 6.00
CA GLY A 91 8.25 -11.93 5.70
C GLY A 91 8.45 -12.10 4.21
N HIS A 92 9.68 -12.03 3.76
CA HIS A 92 10.09 -12.37 2.40
C HIS A 92 10.66 -13.81 2.35
N PRO A 93 10.74 -14.42 1.16
CA PRO A 93 11.32 -15.75 1.04
C PRO A 93 12.74 -15.78 1.59
N ALA A 94 13.04 -16.79 2.42
CA ALA A 94 14.42 -17.05 2.78
C ALA A 94 15.21 -17.48 1.53
N ASP A 95 16.52 -17.26 1.54
CA ASP A 95 17.40 -17.74 0.49
C ASP A 95 17.18 -19.25 0.24
N GLY A 96 17.11 -19.64 -1.03
CA GLY A 96 16.90 -21.03 -1.42
C GLY A 96 15.44 -21.50 -1.50
N THR A 97 14.45 -20.64 -1.30
CA THR A 97 13.02 -20.99 -1.40
C THR A 97 12.39 -20.66 -2.76
N ALA A 98 13.20 -20.38 -3.77
CA ALA A 98 12.71 -20.15 -5.13
C ALA A 98 11.80 -21.31 -5.60
N GLY A 99 10.59 -21.02 -6.09
CA GLY A 99 9.63 -22.01 -6.57
C GLY A 99 8.79 -22.70 -5.50
N SER A 100 8.94 -22.39 -4.22
CA SER A 100 8.25 -23.05 -3.10
C SER A 100 6.76 -22.66 -2.89
N GLY A 101 6.19 -21.79 -3.76
CA GLY A 101 4.82 -21.29 -3.58
C GLY A 101 4.65 -20.29 -2.42
N TRP A 102 5.74 -19.82 -1.84
CA TRP A 102 5.78 -18.90 -0.70
C TRP A 102 4.97 -17.61 -0.95
N MET A 103 5.06 -17.04 -2.15
CA MET A 103 4.30 -15.86 -2.56
C MET A 103 2.78 -16.02 -2.38
N CYS A 104 2.26 -17.22 -2.68
CA CYS A 104 0.82 -17.50 -2.52
C CYS A 104 0.41 -17.49 -1.05
N ALA A 105 1.25 -18.03 -0.18
CA ALA A 105 1.02 -18.05 1.26
C ALA A 105 1.11 -16.66 1.88
N SER A 106 2.07 -15.84 1.43
CA SER A 106 2.22 -14.45 1.87
C SER A 106 1.01 -13.59 1.49
N HIS A 107 0.58 -13.60 0.22
CA HIS A 107 -0.61 -12.86 -0.21
C HIS A 107 -1.87 -13.29 0.54
N ARG A 108 -2.01 -14.59 0.84
CA ARG A 108 -3.11 -15.10 1.67
C ARG A 108 -3.04 -14.55 3.09
N ALA A 109 -1.84 -14.50 3.68
CA ALA A 109 -1.64 -13.96 5.02
C ALA A 109 -1.97 -12.45 5.07
N VAL A 110 -1.49 -11.65 4.11
CA VAL A 110 -1.86 -10.22 4.03
C VAL A 110 -3.37 -10.04 3.97
N ARG A 111 -4.07 -10.83 3.16
CA ARG A 111 -5.54 -10.78 3.09
C ARG A 111 -6.20 -11.07 4.44
N GLY A 112 -5.70 -12.06 5.17
CA GLY A 112 -6.20 -12.38 6.51
C GLY A 112 -5.92 -11.26 7.50
N LEU A 113 -4.72 -10.69 7.49
CA LEU A 113 -4.35 -9.57 8.37
C LEU A 113 -5.22 -8.32 8.13
N ILE A 114 -5.54 -8.00 6.86
CA ILE A 114 -6.44 -6.88 6.55
C ILE A 114 -7.79 -7.07 7.24
N VAL A 115 -8.33 -8.30 7.27
CA VAL A 115 -9.61 -8.61 7.92
C VAL A 115 -9.49 -8.59 9.43
N GLU A 116 -8.51 -9.31 9.98
CA GLU A 116 -8.34 -9.47 11.43
C GLU A 116 -7.98 -8.17 12.15
N LEU A 117 -7.30 -7.24 11.45
CA LEU A 117 -6.93 -5.94 12.00
C LEU A 117 -7.94 -4.82 11.65
N THR A 118 -9.11 -5.19 11.13
CA THR A 118 -10.21 -4.23 10.94
C THR A 118 -10.63 -3.66 12.29
N GLY A 119 -10.61 -2.33 12.42
CA GLY A 119 -10.93 -1.63 13.67
C GLY A 119 -9.74 -1.34 14.59
N TYR A 120 -8.53 -1.82 14.28
CA TYR A 120 -7.32 -1.47 15.03
C TYR A 120 -7.05 0.04 15.03
N CYS A 121 -7.29 0.68 13.92
CA CYS A 121 -7.27 2.14 13.78
C CYS A 121 -8.25 2.56 12.66
N LYS A 122 -8.46 3.86 12.50
CA LYS A 122 -9.40 4.40 11.50
C LYS A 122 -8.99 4.05 10.07
N HIS A 123 -7.69 4.09 9.76
CA HIS A 123 -7.18 3.81 8.42
C HIS A 123 -5.99 2.85 8.45
N THR A 124 -6.08 1.84 7.61
CA THR A 124 -4.99 0.90 7.30
C THR A 124 -4.54 1.12 5.88
N ILE A 125 -3.25 1.29 5.66
CA ILE A 125 -2.64 1.39 4.33
C ILE A 125 -1.84 0.12 4.08
N THR A 126 -2.15 -0.59 3.00
CA THR A 126 -1.42 -1.80 2.59
C THR A 126 -0.65 -1.51 1.31
N ASP A 127 0.68 -1.57 1.37
CA ASP A 127 1.57 -1.54 0.20
C ASP A 127 1.73 -2.95 -0.36
N MET A 128 1.43 -3.11 -1.65
CA MET A 128 1.45 -4.41 -2.32
C MET A 128 2.36 -4.38 -3.53
N GLU A 129 2.90 -5.54 -3.88
CA GLU A 129 3.64 -5.72 -5.12
C GLU A 129 2.86 -5.21 -6.33
N ALA A 130 3.56 -4.55 -7.26
CA ALA A 130 2.95 -4.15 -8.53
C ALA A 130 2.59 -5.39 -9.37
N GLY A 131 1.41 -5.37 -10.00
CA GLY A 131 0.97 -6.45 -10.88
C GLY A 131 -0.43 -6.97 -10.55
N LEU A 132 -0.89 -7.96 -11.33
CA LEU A 132 -2.26 -8.46 -11.26
C LEU A 132 -2.42 -9.74 -10.42
N GLU A 133 -1.32 -10.36 -10.02
CA GLU A 133 -1.36 -11.68 -9.38
C GLU A 133 -2.02 -11.65 -8.01
N HIS A 134 -1.70 -10.66 -7.19
CA HIS A 134 -2.33 -10.50 -5.87
C HIS A 134 -3.84 -10.21 -5.99
N LEU A 135 -4.27 -9.43 -7.01
CA LEU A 135 -5.68 -9.15 -7.26
C LEU A 135 -6.44 -10.40 -7.71
N LYS A 136 -5.89 -11.17 -8.66
CA LYS A 136 -6.49 -12.44 -9.09
C LYS A 136 -6.67 -13.43 -7.93
N ARG A 137 -5.84 -13.32 -6.89
CA ARG A 137 -5.94 -14.12 -5.66
C ARG A 137 -6.90 -13.53 -4.63
N GLY A 138 -7.54 -12.39 -4.94
CA GLY A 138 -8.48 -11.71 -4.07
C GLY A 138 -7.83 -11.07 -2.83
N THR A 139 -6.52 -10.74 -2.87
CA THR A 139 -5.83 -10.13 -1.71
C THR A 139 -6.49 -8.82 -1.30
N ALA A 140 -6.95 -8.02 -2.27
CA ALA A 140 -7.63 -6.76 -2.03
C ALA A 140 -9.16 -6.87 -1.89
N LYS A 141 -9.74 -8.07 -1.76
CA LYS A 141 -11.21 -8.24 -1.70
C LYS A 141 -11.86 -7.50 -0.52
N ASN A 142 -11.12 -7.33 0.57
CA ASN A 142 -11.64 -6.78 1.81
C ASN A 142 -11.08 -5.35 2.10
N VAL A 143 -10.62 -4.64 1.08
CA VAL A 143 -10.27 -3.23 1.22
C VAL A 143 -11.47 -2.36 0.83
N ASP A 144 -11.66 -1.25 1.54
CA ASP A 144 -12.74 -0.29 1.22
C ASP A 144 -12.41 0.53 0.00
N MET A 145 -11.13 0.83 -0.20
CA MET A 145 -10.63 1.70 -1.25
C MET A 145 -9.38 1.13 -1.91
N MET A 146 -9.28 1.29 -3.23
CA MET A 146 -8.04 1.04 -3.97
C MET A 146 -7.68 2.26 -4.82
N ILE A 147 -6.42 2.67 -4.73
CA ILE A 147 -5.85 3.73 -5.55
C ILE A 147 -4.86 3.09 -6.53
N ILE A 148 -5.18 3.15 -7.81
CA ILE A 148 -4.36 2.62 -8.89
C ILE A 148 -3.46 3.74 -9.40
N VAL A 149 -2.16 3.56 -9.29
CA VAL A 149 -1.20 4.56 -9.74
C VAL A 149 -0.79 4.29 -11.16
N VAL A 150 -0.93 5.29 -12.05
CA VAL A 150 -0.53 5.21 -13.46
C VAL A 150 0.44 6.32 -13.84
N GLU A 151 1.34 6.01 -14.74
CA GLU A 151 2.30 6.94 -15.34
C GLU A 151 1.96 7.16 -16.83
N PRO A 152 2.40 8.24 -17.49
CA PRO A 152 1.99 8.59 -18.87
C PRO A 152 2.66 7.71 -19.94
N TYR A 153 2.82 6.42 -19.66
CA TYR A 153 3.39 5.46 -20.60
C TYR A 153 2.36 4.40 -20.96
N TYR A 154 2.32 3.99 -22.20
CA TYR A 154 1.38 2.98 -22.71
C TYR A 154 1.28 1.74 -21.79
N ARG A 155 2.42 1.17 -21.38
CA ARG A 155 2.44 -0.02 -20.51
C ARG A 155 1.82 0.23 -19.14
N SER A 156 2.06 1.40 -18.57
CA SER A 156 1.50 1.75 -17.26
C SER A 156 -0.02 1.97 -17.35
N LEU A 157 -0.47 2.66 -18.38
CA LEU A 157 -1.89 2.90 -18.63
C LEU A 157 -2.64 1.60 -18.90
N GLU A 158 -2.07 0.70 -19.71
CA GLU A 158 -2.64 -0.61 -19.98
C GLU A 158 -2.73 -1.47 -18.70
N ALA A 159 -1.67 -1.50 -17.91
CA ALA A 159 -1.66 -2.20 -16.61
C ALA A 159 -2.69 -1.61 -15.65
N GLY A 160 -2.78 -0.29 -15.57
CA GLY A 160 -3.79 0.41 -14.75
C GLY A 160 -5.22 0.06 -15.15
N MET A 161 -5.52 0.06 -16.43
CA MET A 161 -6.83 -0.34 -16.97
C MET A 161 -7.17 -1.79 -16.59
N ARG A 162 -6.23 -2.72 -16.75
CA ARG A 162 -6.43 -4.14 -16.39
C ARG A 162 -6.66 -4.30 -14.88
N THR A 163 -5.87 -3.56 -14.07
CA THR A 163 -6.01 -3.54 -12.61
C THR A 163 -7.39 -3.02 -12.21
N PHE A 164 -7.82 -1.91 -12.81
CA PHE A 164 -9.13 -1.30 -12.56
C PHE A 164 -10.29 -2.26 -12.88
N LYS A 165 -10.19 -2.98 -13.99
CA LYS A 165 -11.18 -3.98 -14.39
C LYS A 165 -11.28 -5.12 -13.38
N LEU A 166 -10.14 -5.68 -12.96
CA LEU A 166 -10.10 -6.74 -11.95
C LEU A 166 -10.61 -6.26 -10.58
N ALA A 167 -10.25 -5.03 -10.19
CA ALA A 167 -10.73 -4.45 -8.93
C ALA A 167 -12.27 -4.28 -8.92
N LYS A 168 -12.87 -3.93 -10.05
CA LYS A 168 -14.33 -3.94 -10.21
C LYS A 168 -14.93 -5.34 -10.05
N GLU A 169 -14.31 -6.37 -10.62
CA GLU A 169 -14.74 -7.76 -10.48
C GLU A 169 -14.68 -8.23 -9.01
N LEU A 170 -13.76 -7.69 -8.22
CA LEU A 170 -13.65 -7.94 -6.78
C LEU A 170 -14.67 -7.14 -5.94
N ASN A 171 -15.50 -6.31 -6.56
CA ASN A 171 -16.49 -5.43 -5.92
C ASN A 171 -15.86 -4.45 -4.91
N ILE A 172 -14.64 -3.96 -5.17
CA ILE A 172 -14.04 -2.93 -4.33
C ILE A 172 -14.87 -1.64 -4.44
N LYS A 173 -15.29 -1.11 -3.29
CA LYS A 173 -16.29 -0.07 -3.19
C LYS A 173 -15.84 1.28 -3.76
N HIS A 174 -14.61 1.67 -3.45
CA HIS A 174 -14.03 2.93 -3.89
C HIS A 174 -12.77 2.69 -4.73
N LEU A 175 -12.88 2.95 -6.05
CA LEU A 175 -11.79 2.75 -7.01
C LEU A 175 -11.39 4.07 -7.64
N TYR A 176 -10.14 4.45 -7.51
CA TYR A 176 -9.60 5.68 -8.05
C TYR A 176 -8.27 5.45 -8.75
N VAL A 177 -7.94 6.38 -9.65
CA VAL A 177 -6.62 6.47 -10.28
C VAL A 177 -5.89 7.69 -9.72
N ALA A 178 -4.64 7.52 -9.36
CA ALA A 178 -3.71 8.63 -9.15
C ALA A 178 -2.77 8.72 -10.36
N SER A 179 -2.88 9.80 -11.11
CA SER A 179 -1.94 10.14 -12.19
C SER A 179 -0.57 10.48 -11.58
N ASN A 180 0.50 10.05 -12.23
CA ASN A 180 1.83 10.20 -11.66
C ASN A 180 2.93 10.48 -12.65
N LYS A 181 3.92 11.27 -12.17
CA LYS A 181 5.15 11.61 -12.89
C LYS A 181 4.91 12.23 -14.27
N PHE A 182 3.78 12.89 -14.47
CA PHE A 182 3.60 13.71 -15.66
C PHE A 182 4.54 14.92 -15.61
N THR A 183 5.09 15.28 -16.74
CA THR A 183 6.06 16.37 -16.88
C THR A 183 5.51 17.56 -17.67
N ASN A 184 4.46 17.34 -18.43
CA ASN A 184 3.87 18.33 -19.31
C ASN A 184 2.38 18.03 -19.54
N GLU A 185 1.69 18.93 -20.21
CA GLU A 185 0.26 18.83 -20.51
C GLU A 185 -0.09 17.63 -21.42
N ALA A 186 0.80 17.25 -22.34
CA ALA A 186 0.58 16.10 -23.20
C ALA A 186 0.56 14.78 -22.40
N ASP A 187 1.45 14.65 -21.41
CA ASP A 187 1.47 13.52 -20.48
C ASP A 187 0.15 13.45 -19.68
N GLU A 188 -0.29 14.60 -19.15
CA GLU A 188 -1.53 14.67 -18.38
C GLU A 188 -2.75 14.32 -19.22
N ASN A 189 -2.83 14.84 -20.44
CA ASN A 189 -3.91 14.55 -21.38
C ASN A 189 -3.95 13.08 -21.76
N ALA A 190 -2.80 12.44 -22.01
CA ALA A 190 -2.74 11.01 -22.32
C ALA A 190 -3.33 10.14 -21.20
N ILE A 191 -3.05 10.47 -19.93
CA ILE A 191 -3.64 9.76 -18.78
C ILE A 191 -5.16 10.02 -18.74
N LYS A 192 -5.55 11.28 -18.88
CA LYS A 192 -6.95 11.70 -18.82
C LYS A 192 -7.81 11.01 -19.89
N GLU A 193 -7.37 10.98 -21.14
CA GLU A 193 -8.07 10.31 -22.25
C GLU A 193 -8.32 8.83 -21.97
N VAL A 194 -7.30 8.11 -21.45
CA VAL A 194 -7.46 6.70 -21.10
C VAL A 194 -8.42 6.53 -19.90
N CYS A 195 -8.31 7.39 -18.90
CA CYS A 195 -9.18 7.33 -17.72
C CYS A 195 -10.64 7.62 -18.09
N GLU A 196 -10.90 8.60 -18.95
CA GLU A 196 -12.25 8.92 -19.45
C GLU A 196 -12.82 7.77 -20.29
N LYS A 197 -12.03 7.23 -21.22
CA LYS A 197 -12.44 6.11 -22.08
C LYS A 197 -12.90 4.87 -21.29
N TYR A 198 -12.25 4.60 -20.14
CA TYR A 198 -12.56 3.42 -19.32
C TYR A 198 -13.32 3.76 -18.03
N THR A 199 -13.79 4.99 -17.91
CA THR A 199 -14.57 5.46 -16.74
C THR A 199 -13.82 5.23 -15.41
N MET A 200 -12.53 5.57 -15.39
CA MET A 200 -11.65 5.47 -14.24
C MET A 200 -11.52 6.85 -13.57
N PRO A 201 -12.12 7.09 -12.38
CA PRO A 201 -12.07 8.40 -11.75
C PRO A 201 -10.66 8.73 -11.26
N ILE A 202 -10.16 9.92 -11.62
CA ILE A 202 -8.85 10.42 -11.15
C ILE A 202 -9.06 11.16 -9.83
N ILE A 203 -8.38 10.70 -8.76
CA ILE A 203 -8.42 11.33 -7.43
C ILE A 203 -7.39 12.45 -7.28
N SER A 204 -6.24 12.33 -7.92
CA SER A 204 -5.19 13.36 -7.89
C SER A 204 -4.20 13.19 -9.05
N ASN A 205 -3.63 14.35 -9.45
CA ASN A 205 -2.55 14.43 -10.43
C ASN A 205 -1.25 14.77 -9.70
N ILE A 206 -0.31 13.81 -9.66
CA ILE A 206 0.97 13.92 -8.96
C ILE A 206 2.06 14.18 -10.01
N PRO A 207 2.62 15.40 -10.08
CA PRO A 207 3.64 15.73 -11.08
C PRO A 207 4.95 14.97 -10.82
N TYR A 208 5.80 14.91 -11.84
CA TYR A 208 7.21 14.59 -11.63
C TYR A 208 7.84 15.63 -10.69
N ASP A 209 8.57 15.13 -9.70
CA ASP A 209 9.13 15.99 -8.66
C ASP A 209 10.53 15.50 -8.28
N SER A 210 11.54 16.29 -8.57
CA SER A 210 12.94 15.98 -8.25
C SER A 210 13.20 15.92 -6.74
N ASN A 211 12.39 16.60 -5.91
CA ASN A 211 12.50 16.52 -4.45
C ASN A 211 12.40 15.09 -3.93
N LEU A 212 11.62 14.23 -4.62
CA LEU A 212 11.48 12.81 -4.22
C LEU A 212 12.79 12.05 -4.43
N ILE A 213 13.50 12.33 -5.52
CA ILE A 213 14.79 11.71 -5.83
C ILE A 213 15.86 12.23 -4.86
N GLU A 214 15.88 13.53 -4.61
CA GLU A 214 16.81 14.14 -3.66
C GLU A 214 16.58 13.64 -2.22
N ALA A 215 15.33 13.47 -1.80
CA ALA A 215 14.99 12.88 -0.52
C ALA A 215 15.58 11.47 -0.38
N GLU A 216 15.42 10.63 -1.41
CA GLU A 216 15.97 9.27 -1.43
C GLU A 216 17.50 9.26 -1.38
N ARG A 217 18.17 10.12 -2.18
CA ARG A 217 19.64 10.28 -2.14
C ARG A 217 20.14 10.69 -0.76
N ASN A 218 19.39 11.54 -0.07
CA ASN A 218 19.71 12.01 1.29
C ASN A 218 19.20 11.05 2.39
N GLN A 219 18.65 9.89 2.04
CA GLN A 219 18.10 8.90 2.98
C GLN A 219 17.04 9.48 3.93
N LYS A 220 16.28 10.46 3.45
CA LYS A 220 15.17 11.09 4.17
C LYS A 220 13.83 10.68 3.58
N ALA A 221 12.82 10.59 4.41
CA ALA A 221 11.46 10.46 3.91
C ALA A 221 11.09 11.71 3.10
N PRO A 222 10.41 11.58 1.95
CA PRO A 222 10.05 12.74 1.13
C PRO A 222 9.27 13.82 1.88
N TYR A 223 8.39 13.40 2.79
CA TYR A 223 7.62 14.29 3.64
C TYR A 223 8.49 15.17 4.56
N ASP A 224 9.58 14.59 5.11
CA ASP A 224 10.51 15.30 6.00
C ASP A 224 11.55 16.11 5.21
N TYR A 225 11.74 15.79 3.93
CA TYR A 225 12.69 16.49 3.07
C TYR A 225 12.15 17.84 2.59
N ASN A 226 10.93 17.85 2.04
CA ASN A 226 10.27 19.08 1.59
C ASN A 226 8.75 18.92 1.59
N ILE A 227 8.09 19.38 2.65
CA ILE A 227 6.64 19.32 2.79
C ILE A 227 5.89 20.17 1.74
N GLU A 228 6.54 21.21 1.21
CA GLU A 228 5.98 22.12 0.20
C GLU A 228 6.15 21.62 -1.24
N ALA A 229 6.81 20.48 -1.43
CA ALA A 229 7.01 19.89 -2.75
C ALA A 229 5.68 19.67 -3.49
N PRO A 230 5.61 19.91 -4.81
CA PRO A 230 4.38 19.77 -5.59
C PRO A 230 3.75 18.37 -5.48
N SER A 231 4.57 17.32 -5.46
CA SER A 231 4.12 15.96 -5.27
C SER A 231 3.48 15.72 -3.89
N ILE A 232 4.06 16.31 -2.83
CA ILE A 232 3.52 16.20 -1.46
C ILE A 232 2.15 16.89 -1.37
N LYS A 233 2.03 18.08 -1.96
CA LYS A 233 0.75 18.80 -2.03
C LYS A 233 -0.33 18.01 -2.79
N ALA A 234 0.04 17.34 -3.87
CA ALA A 234 -0.87 16.50 -4.63
C ALA A 234 -1.33 15.26 -3.82
N ILE A 235 -0.42 14.65 -3.06
CA ILE A 235 -0.75 13.51 -2.19
C ILE A 235 -1.61 13.97 -1.00
N ASN A 236 -1.39 15.18 -0.49
CA ASN A 236 -2.23 15.72 0.58
C ASN A 236 -3.71 15.82 0.18
N LYS A 237 -4.02 16.16 -1.09
CA LYS A 237 -5.41 16.15 -1.61
C LYS A 237 -6.05 14.76 -1.52
N ILE A 238 -5.27 13.71 -1.71
CA ILE A 238 -5.75 12.32 -1.54
C ILE A 238 -6.07 12.08 -0.06
N ALA A 239 -5.18 12.49 0.84
CA ALA A 239 -5.40 12.35 2.27
C ALA A 239 -6.63 13.15 2.76
N ASP A 240 -6.82 14.38 2.24
CA ASP A 240 -8.00 15.20 2.53
C ASP A 240 -9.28 14.49 2.11
N TRP A 241 -9.28 13.91 0.92
CA TRP A 241 -10.42 13.16 0.42
C TRP A 241 -10.74 11.93 1.31
N ILE A 242 -9.71 11.14 1.68
CA ILE A 242 -9.86 9.97 2.55
C ILE A 242 -10.40 10.34 3.93
N SER A 243 -9.91 11.45 4.51
CA SER A 243 -10.34 11.88 5.86
C SER A 243 -11.79 12.36 5.91
N THR A 244 -12.38 12.72 4.76
CA THR A 244 -13.74 13.28 4.67
C THR A 244 -14.78 12.27 4.17
N HIS A 245 -14.38 11.09 3.71
CA HIS A 245 -15.25 10.04 3.18
C HIS A 245 -15.03 8.70 3.86
#